data_f67d64b83e2726a3d17dc61eb70bcddf
#
_entry.id   f67d64b83e2726a3d17dc61eb70bcddf
#
_cell.length_a   1.000
_cell.length_b   1.000
_cell.length_c   1.000
_cell.angle_alpha   90.00
_cell.angle_beta   90.00
_cell.angle_gamma   90.00
#
_symmetry.space_group_name_H-M   'P 1'
#
loop_
_entity.id
_entity.type
_entity.pdbx_description
1 polymer ?
#
loop_
_entity_poly.entity_id
_entity_poly.type
_entity_poly.pdbx_seq_one_letter_code
_entity_poly.pdbx_strand_id
1 'polypeptide(L)' 'IFTNPSQSRESTLILEWGKHSLSFSVFHALDNRVLSTEVIELHMDLFDFTRQDFDKLIKENEIFAFSFQKIICLLD' A
#
# COMPACT_ATOMS: atom_id res chain seq x y z
N ILE A 1 12.69 2.01 3.15
CA ILE A 1 11.50 2.69 2.66
C ILE A 1 11.74 3.33 1.32
N PHE A 2 10.76 3.24 0.56
CA PHE A 2 10.71 3.76 -0.78
C PHE A 2 10.40 5.26 -0.77
N THR A 3 11.27 6.07 -1.36
CA THR A 3 11.14 7.53 -1.30
C THR A 3 11.30 8.24 -2.64
N ASN A 4 11.59 7.52 -3.71
CA ASN A 4 11.85 8.13 -5.01
C ASN A 4 10.57 8.23 -5.84
N PRO A 5 10.04 9.45 -6.10
CA PRO A 5 8.81 9.61 -6.88
C PRO A 5 8.89 9.08 -8.31
N SER A 6 10.07 9.12 -8.92
CA SER A 6 10.26 8.58 -10.27
C SER A 6 10.07 7.07 -10.30
N GLN A 7 10.55 6.38 -9.27
CA GLN A 7 10.36 4.93 -9.15
C GLN A 7 8.90 4.58 -8.96
N SER A 8 8.15 5.39 -8.19
CA SER A 8 6.73 5.12 -7.95
C SER A 8 5.92 5.15 -9.23
N ARG A 9 6.19 6.11 -10.12
CA ARG A 9 5.47 6.23 -11.38
C ARG A 9 5.70 5.05 -12.33
N GLU A 10 6.78 4.32 -12.13
CA GLU A 10 7.12 3.14 -12.93
C GLU A 10 6.82 1.84 -12.20
N SER A 11 6.18 1.94 -11.04
CA SER A 11 5.97 0.81 -10.15
C SER A 11 4.49 0.50 -9.96
N THR A 12 4.23 -0.73 -9.54
CA THR A 12 2.89 -1.19 -9.15
C THR A 12 2.85 -1.29 -7.63
N LEU A 13 1.82 -0.70 -7.04
CA LEU A 13 1.53 -0.88 -5.61
C LEU A 13 0.56 -2.02 -5.45
N ILE A 14 0.92 -3.02 -4.67
CA ILE A 14 0.07 -4.17 -4.38
C ILE A 14 -0.35 -4.07 -2.93
N LEU A 15 -1.66 -3.97 -2.70
CA LEU A 15 -2.26 -3.93 -1.37
C LEU A 15 -2.96 -5.25 -1.11
N GLU A 16 -2.66 -5.88 0.01
CA GLU A 16 -3.32 -7.12 0.41
C GLU A 16 -3.96 -6.91 1.78
N TRP A 17 -5.29 -6.99 1.82
CA TRP A 17 -6.07 -6.79 3.03
C TRP A 17 -6.35 -8.12 3.70
N GLY A 18 -5.79 -8.31 4.89
CA GLY A 18 -6.14 -9.41 5.75
C GLY A 18 -7.23 -8.99 6.73
N LYS A 19 -7.60 -9.88 7.63
CA LYS A 19 -8.64 -9.61 8.60
C LYS A 19 -8.28 -8.46 9.55
N HIS A 20 -7.05 -8.43 10.03
CA HIS A 20 -6.57 -7.42 10.97
C HIS A 20 -5.22 -6.83 10.52
N SER A 21 -4.92 -6.92 9.24
CA SER A 21 -3.66 -6.41 8.71
C SER A 21 -3.81 -5.91 7.30
N LEU A 22 -2.94 -5.00 6.95
CA LEU A 22 -2.78 -4.53 5.57
C LEU A 22 -1.31 -4.69 5.22
N SER A 23 -1.02 -5.48 4.20
CA SER A 23 0.32 -5.54 3.65
C SER A 23 0.39 -4.82 2.33
N PHE A 24 1.52 -4.21 2.06
CA PHE A 24 1.72 -3.58 0.77
C PHE A 24 3.13 -3.80 0.28
N SER A 25 3.24 -3.94 -1.05
CA SER A 25 4.49 -4.16 -1.75
C SER A 25 4.57 -3.22 -2.94
N VAL A 26 5.76 -2.71 -3.20
CA VAL A 26 6.02 -1.90 -4.38
C VAL A 26 6.87 -2.75 -5.34
N PHE A 27 6.33 -3.01 -6.51
CA PHE A 27 6.97 -3.83 -7.54
C PHE A 27 7.38 -2.96 -8.72
N HIS A 28 8.68 -2.96 -9.03
CA HIS A 28 9.22 -2.21 -10.17
C HIS A 28 9.25 -3.12 -11.39
N ALA A 29 8.35 -2.86 -12.34
CA ALA A 29 8.15 -3.76 -13.48
C ALA A 29 9.37 -3.85 -14.41
N LEU A 30 10.08 -2.74 -14.61
CA LEU A 30 11.23 -2.72 -15.51
C LEU A 30 12.38 -3.59 -14.99
N ASP A 31 12.61 -3.56 -13.70
CA ASP A 31 13.67 -4.34 -13.06
C ASP A 31 13.16 -5.69 -12.57
N ASN A 32 11.87 -5.95 -12.66
CA ASN A 32 11.24 -7.17 -12.18
C ASN A 32 11.62 -7.44 -10.72
N ARG A 33 11.50 -6.41 -9.88
CA ARG A 33 12.02 -6.44 -8.50
C ARG A 33 11.05 -5.79 -7.53
N VAL A 34 10.96 -6.36 -6.33
CA VAL A 34 10.22 -5.75 -5.22
C VAL A 34 11.14 -4.71 -4.55
N LEU A 35 10.68 -3.47 -4.52
CA LEU A 35 11.43 -2.36 -3.93
C LEU A 35 11.17 -2.21 -2.43
N SER A 36 9.97 -2.54 -1.99
CA SER A 36 9.58 -2.37 -0.60
C SER A 36 8.43 -3.30 -0.25
N THR A 37 8.41 -3.80 0.96
CA THR A 37 7.30 -4.60 1.49
C THR A 37 7.13 -4.26 2.96
N GLU A 38 5.89 -3.94 3.36
CA GLU A 38 5.57 -3.63 4.74
C GLU A 38 4.22 -4.24 5.12
N VAL A 39 4.05 -4.51 6.42
CA VAL A 39 2.80 -4.99 6.97
C VAL A 39 2.38 -4.06 8.10
N ILE A 40 1.14 -3.61 8.07
CA ILE A 40 0.56 -2.74 9.07
C ILE A 40 -0.51 -3.54 9.82
N GLU A 41 -0.44 -3.56 11.14
CA GLU A 41 -1.51 -4.13 11.95
C GLU A 41 -2.65 -3.14 12.08
N LEU A 42 -3.87 -3.64 11.89
CA LEU A 42 -5.08 -2.83 12.01
C LEU A 42 -5.72 -3.09 13.36
N HIS A 43 -6.25 -2.03 13.98
CA HIS A 43 -6.89 -2.13 15.29
C HIS A 43 -8.29 -2.71 15.22
N MET A 44 -8.85 -2.83 14.03
CA MET A 44 -10.20 -3.33 13.82
C MET A 44 -10.27 -4.08 12.50
N ASP A 45 -11.35 -4.83 12.33
CA ASP A 45 -11.63 -5.55 11.09
C ASP A 45 -11.86 -4.56 9.95
N LEU A 46 -11.42 -4.91 8.75
CA LEU A 46 -11.61 -4.06 7.57
C LEU A 46 -13.07 -3.67 7.37
N PHE A 47 -13.99 -4.59 7.63
CA PHE A 47 -15.42 -4.33 7.44
C PHE A 47 -15.99 -3.32 8.44
N ASP A 48 -15.27 -3.05 9.52
CA ASP A 48 -15.67 -2.06 10.53
C ASP A 48 -15.07 -0.68 10.27
N PHE A 49 -14.24 -0.55 9.24
CA PHE A 49 -13.63 0.73 8.89
C PHE A 49 -14.68 1.73 8.41
N THR A 50 -14.62 2.94 8.95
CA THR A 50 -15.37 4.08 8.43
C THR A 50 -14.50 4.84 7.43
N ARG A 51 -15.11 5.81 6.75
CA ARG A 51 -14.36 6.69 5.85
C ARG A 51 -13.23 7.42 6.59
N GLN A 52 -13.50 7.84 7.82
CA GLN A 52 -12.49 8.53 8.63
C GLN A 52 -11.30 7.61 8.94
N ASP A 53 -11.56 6.34 9.19
CA ASP A 53 -10.51 5.36 9.44
C ASP A 53 -9.59 5.19 8.23
N PHE A 54 -10.17 5.13 7.03
CA PHE A 54 -9.38 5.07 5.81
C PHE A 54 -8.58 6.34 5.58
N ASP A 55 -9.17 7.50 5.81
CA ASP A 55 -8.47 8.78 5.66
C ASP A 55 -7.27 8.87 6.59
N LYS A 56 -7.43 8.41 7.83
CA LYS A 56 -6.36 8.38 8.81
C LYS A 56 -5.25 7.43 8.37
N LEU A 57 -5.61 6.26 7.88
CA LEU A 57 -4.65 5.27 7.40
C LEU A 57 -3.80 5.83 6.25
N ILE A 58 -4.44 6.51 5.31
CA ILE A 58 -3.77 7.12 4.18
C ILE A 58 -2.81 8.22 4.63
N LYS A 59 -3.24 9.05 5.57
CA LYS A 59 -2.42 10.16 6.08
C LYS A 59 -1.22 9.69 6.89
N GLU A 60 -1.36 8.59 7.61
CA GLU A 60 -0.30 8.09 8.48
C GLU A 60 0.77 7.30 7.73
N ASN A 61 0.53 6.93 6.49
CA ASN A 61 1.44 6.08 5.73
C ASN A 61 1.89 6.78 4.45
N GLU A 62 3.15 7.15 4.40
CA GLU A 62 3.75 7.90 3.29
C GLU A 62 3.61 7.22 1.93
N ILE A 63 3.52 5.89 1.93
CA ILE A 63 3.41 5.12 0.69
C ILE A 63 2.22 5.58 -0.16
N PHE A 64 1.16 6.06 0.46
CA PHE A 64 -0.04 6.51 -0.26
C PHE A 64 0.10 7.92 -0.84
N ALA A 65 1.18 8.64 -0.50
CA ALA A 65 1.46 9.96 -1.06
C ALA A 65 2.08 9.90 -2.46
N PHE A 66 2.60 8.73 -2.85
CA PHE A 66 3.22 8.56 -4.15
C PHE A 66 2.20 8.21 -5.22
N SER A 67 2.49 8.63 -6.46
CA SER A 67 1.69 8.24 -7.62
C SER A 67 2.28 6.99 -8.25
N PHE A 68 1.48 5.94 -8.33
CA PHE A 68 1.91 4.67 -8.90
C PHE A 68 1.34 4.48 -10.31
N GLN A 69 2.06 3.72 -11.13
CA GLN A 69 1.60 3.37 -12.47
C GLN A 69 0.32 2.53 -12.39
N LYS A 70 0.25 1.64 -11.40
CA LYS A 70 -0.87 0.73 -11.22
C LYS A 70 -1.01 0.40 -9.75
N ILE A 71 -2.25 0.23 -9.31
CA ILE A 71 -2.56 -0.20 -7.94
C ILE A 71 -3.41 -1.45 -8.02
N ILE A 72 -2.98 -2.51 -7.36
CA ILE A 72 -3.70 -3.77 -7.26
C ILE A 72 -4.13 -3.98 -5.83
N CYS A 73 -5.41 -4.21 -5.61
CA CYS A 73 -5.96 -4.52 -4.28
C CYS A 73 -6.41 -5.98 -4.24
N LEU A 74 -5.92 -6.70 -3.26
CA LEU A 74 -6.28 -8.09 -3.02
C LEU A 74 -6.98 -8.18 -1.66
N LEU A 75 -8.08 -8.91 -1.63
CA LEU A 75 -8.83 -9.20 -0.40
C LEU A 75 -8.62 -10.65 -0.04
N ASP A 76 -8.28 -10.86 1.21
CA ASP A 76 -8.06 -12.19 1.75
C ASP A 76 -9.40 -12.81 2.22
#